data_0eb89acef2598a6884d601f45e816329
#
_entry.id   0eb89acef2598a6884d601f45e816329
#
_cell.length_a   1.000
_cell.length_b   1.000
_cell.length_c   1.000
_cell.angle_alpha   90.00
_cell.angle_beta   90.00
_cell.angle_gamma   90.00
#
_symmetry.space_group_name_H-M   'P 1'
#
loop_
_entity.id
_entity.type
_entity.pdbx_description
1 polymer ?
#
loop_
_entity_poly.entity_id
_entity_poly.type
_entity_poly.pdbx_seq_one_letter_code
_entity_poly.pdbx_strand_id
1 'polypeptide(L)'
;MKRKPLALALTCLITTTSFAGAFEWTSGWGMGTSEYAVDDGNNNALLISCPSEGYVSAEATIQGERYDSESQPGFDVIVDGVTFSNPFYTDCRVCADIFKAQFWEAFRKANRLQLSVDGQVVNLPTTKLHDVTQPLDDPANGCYAAW
;
A
#
# COMPACT_ATOMS: atom_id res chain seq x y z
N MET A 1 48.87 -10.94 44.91
CA MET A 1 48.24 -11.39 43.66
C MET A 1 47.07 -10.50 43.33
N LYS A 2 47.16 -9.63 42.37
CA LYS A 2 46.07 -8.73 41.94
C LYS A 2 45.23 -9.47 40.92
N ARG A 3 43.97 -9.83 41.26
CA ARG A 3 42.98 -10.34 40.30
C ARG A 3 42.35 -9.16 39.58
N LYS A 4 42.56 -9.09 38.26
CA LYS A 4 41.88 -8.13 37.42
C LYS A 4 40.44 -8.65 37.14
N PRO A 5 39.41 -7.83 37.32
CA PRO A 5 38.07 -8.23 36.87
C PRO A 5 37.97 -8.15 35.35
N LEU A 6 37.59 -9.25 34.73
CA LEU A 6 37.31 -9.32 33.31
C LEU A 6 35.90 -8.71 33.11
N ALA A 7 35.85 -7.50 32.61
CA ALA A 7 34.58 -6.86 32.23
C ALA A 7 34.06 -7.53 30.94
N LEU A 8 33.01 -8.34 31.10
CA LEU A 8 32.28 -8.93 29.97
C LEU A 8 31.37 -7.85 29.38
N ALA A 9 31.79 -7.25 28.28
CA ALA A 9 30.94 -6.31 27.54
C ALA A 9 29.85 -7.10 26.80
N LEU A 10 28.64 -7.04 27.31
CA LEU A 10 27.44 -7.59 26.67
C LEU A 10 27.03 -6.66 25.56
N THR A 11 27.45 -6.93 24.33
CA THR A 11 27.03 -6.18 23.15
C THR A 11 25.60 -6.59 22.81
N CYS A 12 24.61 -5.77 23.17
CA CYS A 12 23.24 -5.91 22.69
C CYS A 12 23.22 -5.62 21.17
N LEU A 13 23.13 -6.67 20.36
CA LEU A 13 22.78 -6.53 18.93
C LEU A 13 21.31 -6.14 18.86
N ILE A 14 21.05 -4.85 18.65
CA ILE A 14 19.73 -4.37 18.27
C ILE A 14 19.54 -4.75 16.81
N THR A 15 18.85 -5.86 16.53
CA THR A 15 18.38 -6.18 15.21
C THR A 15 17.24 -5.21 14.87
N THR A 16 17.56 -4.10 14.23
CA THR A 16 16.56 -3.30 13.54
C THR A 16 16.07 -4.16 12.38
N THR A 17 14.82 -4.60 12.44
CA THR A 17 14.12 -5.12 11.26
C THR A 17 13.95 -3.92 10.32
N SER A 18 14.91 -3.73 9.43
CA SER A 18 14.70 -2.91 8.24
C SER A 18 13.62 -3.60 7.43
N PHE A 19 12.41 -3.06 7.42
CA PHE A 19 11.55 -3.21 6.28
C PHE A 19 12.27 -2.49 5.14
N ALA A 20 13.12 -3.20 4.43
CA ALA A 20 13.63 -2.71 3.17
C ALA A 20 12.41 -2.50 2.30
N GLY A 21 12.07 -1.25 2.03
CA GLY A 21 11.09 -0.90 1.04
C GLY A 21 11.46 -1.66 -0.22
N ALA A 22 10.63 -2.56 -0.67
CA ALA A 22 11.03 -3.57 -1.62
C ALA A 22 11.11 -3.02 -3.04
N PHE A 23 10.84 -1.74 -3.28
CA PHE A 23 10.73 -1.14 -4.63
C PHE A 23 9.84 -1.96 -5.57
N GLU A 24 9.10 -2.91 -5.02
CA GLU A 24 8.21 -3.81 -5.74
C GLU A 24 6.97 -4.10 -4.90
N TRP A 25 5.88 -4.37 -5.58
CA TRP A 25 4.62 -4.72 -4.96
C TRP A 25 4.71 -6.10 -4.30
N THR A 26 4.10 -6.19 -3.13
CA THR A 26 3.94 -7.42 -2.37
C THR A 26 2.47 -7.60 -2.01
N SER A 27 2.08 -8.84 -1.77
CA SER A 27 0.77 -9.20 -1.23
C SER A 27 0.92 -10.05 0.02
N GLY A 28 -0.03 -9.93 0.92
CA GLY A 28 -0.09 -10.71 2.15
C GLY A 28 -1.54 -10.93 2.59
N TRP A 29 -1.71 -11.82 3.54
CA TRP A 29 -3.00 -12.06 4.18
C TRP A 29 -2.79 -12.29 5.67
N GLY A 30 -3.65 -11.69 6.47
CA GLY A 30 -3.65 -11.88 7.91
C GLY A 30 -4.93 -11.37 8.56
N MET A 31 -5.42 -12.08 9.56
CA MET A 31 -6.60 -11.71 10.35
C MET A 31 -7.85 -11.37 9.50
N GLY A 32 -8.07 -12.10 8.41
CA GLY A 32 -9.21 -11.89 7.52
C GLY A 32 -9.07 -10.71 6.56
N THR A 33 -7.87 -10.15 6.40
CA THR A 33 -7.59 -9.03 5.49
C THR A 33 -6.49 -9.41 4.52
N SER A 34 -6.74 -9.17 3.25
CA SER A 34 -5.70 -9.22 2.21
C SER A 34 -5.10 -7.83 2.07
N GLU A 35 -3.79 -7.77 1.93
CA GLU A 35 -3.05 -6.52 1.84
C GLU A 35 -2.15 -6.53 0.60
N TYR A 36 -2.04 -5.37 -0.04
CA TYR A 36 -1.10 -5.12 -1.12
C TYR A 36 -0.29 -3.88 -0.76
N ALA A 37 1.03 -3.97 -0.86
CA ALA A 37 1.90 -2.89 -0.41
C ALA A 37 3.07 -2.64 -1.35
N VAL A 38 3.46 -1.38 -1.44
CA VAL A 38 4.69 -0.94 -2.09
C VAL A 38 5.29 0.23 -1.31
N ASP A 39 6.61 0.32 -1.33
CA ASP A 39 7.40 1.42 -0.75
C ASP A 39 8.52 1.77 -1.73
N ASP A 40 8.75 3.05 -1.97
CA ASP A 40 9.79 3.53 -2.89
C ASP A 40 11.15 3.77 -2.21
N GLY A 41 11.26 3.49 -0.90
CA GLY A 41 12.46 3.75 -0.11
C GLY A 41 12.73 5.24 0.15
N ASN A 42 11.83 6.12 -0.25
CA ASN A 42 11.98 7.58 -0.21
C ASN A 42 10.83 8.27 0.53
N ASN A 43 10.27 7.59 1.55
CA ASN A 43 9.13 8.03 2.33
C ASN A 43 7.83 8.17 1.49
N ASN A 44 7.68 7.38 0.42
CA ASN A 44 6.42 7.25 -0.28
C ASN A 44 6.03 5.78 -0.33
N ALA A 45 4.78 5.50 0.03
CA ALA A 45 4.28 4.14 0.13
C ALA A 45 2.77 4.10 -0.12
N LEU A 46 2.27 2.93 -0.48
CA LEU A 46 0.85 2.65 -0.54
C LEU A 46 0.58 1.28 0.05
N LEU A 47 -0.35 1.21 0.99
CA LEU A 47 -0.90 0.00 1.57
C LEU A 47 -2.39 -0.06 1.26
N ILE A 48 -2.82 -1.12 0.60
CA ILE A 48 -4.23 -1.39 0.27
C ILE A 48 -4.69 -2.53 1.17
N SER A 49 -5.84 -2.37 1.81
CA SER A 49 -6.45 -3.35 2.71
C SER A 49 -7.81 -3.77 2.17
N CYS A 50 -7.97 -5.08 1.99
CA CYS A 50 -9.19 -5.71 1.51
C CYS A 50 -9.66 -6.72 2.56
N PRO A 51 -10.50 -6.30 3.52
CA PRO A 51 -11.05 -7.21 4.51
C PRO A 51 -12.02 -8.19 3.86
N SER A 52 -12.15 -9.39 4.44
CA SER A 52 -13.12 -10.40 3.97
C SER A 52 -14.57 -9.96 4.16
N GLU A 53 -14.79 -9.04 5.07
CA GLU A 53 -16.08 -8.36 5.30
C GLU A 53 -15.82 -6.87 5.50
N GLY A 54 -16.45 -6.02 4.67
CA GLY A 54 -16.29 -4.58 4.75
C GLY A 54 -15.77 -3.95 3.47
N TYR A 55 -15.38 -2.70 3.56
CA TYR A 55 -14.97 -1.90 2.41
C TYR A 55 -13.46 -1.99 2.18
N VAL A 56 -13.06 -1.85 0.93
CA VAL A 56 -11.65 -1.63 0.58
C VAL A 56 -11.23 -0.27 1.11
N SER A 57 -10.05 -0.20 1.69
CA SER A 57 -9.42 1.04 2.12
C SER A 57 -7.94 1.05 1.75
N ALA A 58 -7.32 2.21 1.80
CA ALA A 58 -5.89 2.32 1.60
C ALA A 58 -5.30 3.45 2.43
N GLU A 59 -4.04 3.28 2.78
CA GLU A 59 -3.22 4.29 3.42
C GLU A 59 -2.04 4.63 2.51
N ALA A 60 -1.89 5.90 2.19
CA ALA A 60 -0.74 6.43 1.45
C ALA A 60 0.22 7.13 2.41
N THR A 61 1.51 6.94 2.19
CA THR A 61 2.55 7.82 2.72
C THR A 61 3.10 8.64 1.56
N ILE A 62 3.05 9.96 1.68
CA ILE A 62 3.52 10.91 0.66
C ILE A 62 4.49 11.86 1.34
N GLN A 63 5.77 11.81 0.96
CA GLN A 63 6.84 12.60 1.58
C GLN A 63 6.89 12.46 3.11
N GLY A 64 6.61 11.26 3.62
CA GLY A 64 6.63 10.93 5.05
C GLY A 64 5.33 11.23 5.80
N GLU A 65 4.34 11.88 5.19
CA GLU A 65 3.02 12.12 5.78
C GLU A 65 2.01 11.05 5.38
N ARG A 66 1.15 10.67 6.31
CA ARG A 66 0.16 9.60 6.12
C ARG A 66 -1.21 10.18 5.76
N TYR A 67 -1.84 9.57 4.77
CA TYR A 67 -3.16 9.91 4.27
C TYR A 67 -4.01 8.65 4.19
N ASP A 68 -5.21 8.70 4.70
CA ASP A 68 -6.14 7.58 4.73
C ASP A 68 -7.27 7.81 3.72
N SER A 69 -7.63 6.79 2.96
CA SER A 69 -8.72 6.87 1.98
C SER A 69 -10.10 7.09 2.61
N GLU A 70 -10.29 6.71 3.86
CA GLU A 70 -11.54 6.92 4.61
C GLU A 70 -11.65 8.33 5.20
N SER A 71 -10.55 9.07 5.24
CA SER A 71 -10.53 10.48 5.64
C SER A 71 -10.87 11.40 4.47
N GLN A 72 -11.37 12.61 4.78
CA GLN A 72 -11.60 13.64 3.77
C GLN A 72 -10.46 14.66 3.84
N PRO A 73 -9.80 14.97 2.71
CA PRO A 73 -10.11 14.61 1.32
C PRO A 73 -9.55 13.28 0.84
N GLY A 74 -8.81 12.51 1.65
CA GLY A 74 -8.10 11.32 1.22
C GLY A 74 -6.90 11.65 0.33
N PHE A 75 -6.65 10.84 -0.70
CA PHE A 75 -5.59 11.08 -1.67
C PHE A 75 -5.99 10.57 -3.06
N ASP A 76 -5.44 11.17 -4.09
CA ASP A 76 -5.69 10.79 -5.48
C ASP A 76 -4.64 9.81 -5.98
N VAL A 77 -5.03 8.97 -6.93
CA VAL A 77 -4.12 8.06 -7.64
C VAL A 77 -4.12 8.41 -9.12
N ILE A 78 -2.93 8.59 -9.67
CA ILE A 78 -2.75 8.88 -11.10
C ILE A 78 -2.18 7.63 -11.76
N VAL A 79 -2.94 7.06 -12.69
CA VAL A 79 -2.56 5.88 -13.45
C VAL A 79 -2.36 6.25 -14.90
N ASP A 80 -1.14 6.14 -15.41
CA ASP A 80 -0.77 6.45 -16.79
C ASP A 80 -1.30 7.84 -17.26
N GLY A 81 -1.27 8.82 -16.33
CA GLY A 81 -1.72 10.19 -16.57
C GLY A 81 -3.20 10.46 -16.31
N VAL A 82 -3.99 9.45 -15.97
CA VAL A 82 -5.41 9.60 -15.60
C VAL A 82 -5.55 9.67 -14.09
N THR A 83 -6.16 10.75 -13.60
CA THR A 83 -6.39 10.97 -12.16
C THR A 83 -7.69 10.33 -11.71
N PHE A 84 -7.61 9.48 -10.70
CA PHE A 84 -8.74 8.95 -9.95
C PHE A 84 -8.78 9.61 -8.58
N SER A 85 -9.88 10.27 -8.27
CA SER A 85 -10.04 11.01 -7.01
C SER A 85 -10.40 10.05 -5.88
N ASN A 86 -9.55 9.95 -4.88
CA ASN A 86 -9.68 9.06 -3.71
C ASN A 86 -10.29 7.69 -4.05
N PRO A 87 -9.69 6.93 -4.97
CA PRO A 87 -10.33 5.75 -5.57
C PRO A 87 -10.50 4.57 -4.59
N PHE A 88 -9.74 4.56 -3.48
CA PHE A 88 -9.84 3.53 -2.45
C PHE A 88 -10.92 3.82 -1.40
N TYR A 89 -11.63 4.95 -1.48
CA TYR A 89 -12.84 5.15 -0.72
C TYR A 89 -14.00 4.41 -1.41
N THR A 90 -14.42 3.30 -0.86
CA THR A 90 -15.43 2.42 -1.47
C THR A 90 -16.72 2.31 -0.65
N ASP A 91 -16.83 3.04 0.47
CA ASP A 91 -18.03 3.08 1.32
C ASP A 91 -19.11 3.98 0.72
N CYS A 92 -19.38 3.84 -0.56
CA CYS A 92 -20.55 4.36 -1.22
C CYS A 92 -20.79 3.59 -2.53
N ARG A 93 -22.04 3.46 -2.95
CA ARG A 93 -22.36 2.66 -4.15
C ARG A 93 -21.63 3.14 -5.40
N VAL A 94 -21.67 4.44 -5.67
CA VAL A 94 -20.99 5.03 -6.84
C VAL A 94 -19.48 4.90 -6.72
N CYS A 95 -18.92 5.06 -5.52
CA CYS A 95 -17.50 4.88 -5.25
C CYS A 95 -17.05 3.45 -5.56
N ALA A 96 -17.80 2.46 -5.06
CA ALA A 96 -17.54 1.05 -5.29
C ALA A 96 -17.66 0.69 -6.78
N ASP A 97 -18.65 1.25 -7.48
CA ASP A 97 -18.84 1.02 -8.92
C ASP A 97 -17.67 1.58 -9.75
N ILE A 98 -17.16 2.76 -9.42
CA ILE A 98 -15.98 3.35 -10.07
C ILE A 98 -14.74 2.51 -9.80
N PHE A 99 -14.54 2.09 -8.55
CA PHE A 99 -13.44 1.22 -8.18
C PHE A 99 -13.43 -0.07 -9.00
N LYS A 100 -14.57 -0.75 -9.08
CA LYS A 100 -14.72 -2.03 -9.78
C LYS A 100 -14.63 -1.90 -11.30
N ALA A 101 -15.34 -0.94 -11.87
CA ALA A 101 -15.54 -0.86 -13.31
C ALA A 101 -14.39 -0.15 -14.03
N GLN A 102 -13.66 0.73 -13.35
CA GLN A 102 -12.69 1.62 -13.99
C GLN A 102 -11.32 1.58 -13.34
N PHE A 103 -11.25 1.76 -12.02
CA PHE A 103 -9.99 2.02 -11.34
C PHE A 103 -9.12 0.77 -11.24
N TRP A 104 -9.64 -0.34 -10.69
CA TRP A 104 -8.81 -1.51 -10.37
C TRP A 104 -8.07 -2.09 -11.58
N GLU A 105 -8.74 -2.21 -12.72
CA GLU A 105 -8.09 -2.73 -13.93
C GLU A 105 -7.04 -1.77 -14.49
N ALA A 106 -7.28 -0.47 -14.46
CA ALA A 106 -6.27 0.53 -14.82
C ALA A 106 -5.07 0.45 -13.86
N PHE A 107 -5.34 0.43 -12.56
CA PHE A 107 -4.33 0.36 -11.51
C PHE A 107 -3.41 -0.85 -11.65
N ARG A 108 -3.98 -2.06 -11.73
CA ARG A 108 -3.18 -3.29 -11.80
C ARG A 108 -2.34 -3.42 -13.07
N LYS A 109 -2.67 -2.70 -14.11
CA LYS A 109 -1.96 -2.66 -15.41
C LYS A 109 -1.12 -1.40 -15.60
N ALA A 110 -0.97 -0.57 -14.57
CA ALA A 110 -0.27 0.71 -14.66
C ALA A 110 1.19 0.54 -15.12
N ASN A 111 1.59 1.33 -16.09
CA ASN A 111 3.00 1.51 -16.45
C ASN A 111 3.63 2.62 -15.62
N ARG A 112 2.85 3.64 -15.28
CA ARG A 112 3.25 4.73 -14.38
C ARG A 112 2.18 4.94 -13.34
N LEU A 113 2.59 4.88 -12.07
CA LEU A 113 1.73 5.04 -10.91
C LEU A 113 2.22 6.22 -10.08
N GLN A 114 1.31 7.12 -9.72
CA GLN A 114 1.60 8.28 -8.89
C GLN A 114 0.52 8.46 -7.84
N LEU A 115 0.90 9.02 -6.71
CA LEU A 115 -0.02 9.52 -5.68
C LEU A 115 -0.02 11.03 -5.69
N SER A 116 -1.16 11.63 -5.37
CA SER A 116 -1.31 13.09 -5.31
C SER A 116 -2.17 13.51 -4.13
N VAL A 117 -1.73 14.55 -3.45
CA VAL A 117 -2.47 15.24 -2.39
C VAL A 117 -2.03 16.70 -2.34
N ASP A 118 -2.98 17.65 -2.27
CA ASP A 118 -2.72 19.08 -2.14
C ASP A 118 -1.66 19.64 -3.12
N GLY A 119 -1.68 19.16 -4.36
CA GLY A 119 -0.72 19.57 -5.40
C GLY A 119 0.65 18.90 -5.32
N GLN A 120 0.92 18.08 -4.31
CA GLN A 120 2.09 17.22 -4.27
C GLN A 120 1.84 15.95 -5.10
N VAL A 121 2.81 15.59 -5.93
CA VAL A 121 2.75 14.36 -6.75
C VAL A 121 4.02 13.57 -6.52
N VAL A 122 3.88 12.29 -6.19
CA VAL A 122 5.00 11.36 -6.00
C VAL A 122 4.82 10.14 -6.89
N ASN A 123 5.92 9.57 -7.36
CA ASN A 123 5.90 8.34 -8.13
C ASN A 123 5.99 7.12 -7.20
N LEU A 124 5.28 6.05 -7.56
CA LEU A 124 5.44 4.74 -6.94
C LEU A 124 5.96 3.72 -7.95
N PRO A 125 6.73 2.72 -7.51
CA PRO A 125 7.12 1.61 -8.36
C PRO A 125 5.90 0.84 -8.89
N THR A 126 6.01 0.27 -10.09
CA THR A 126 5.00 -0.64 -10.67
C THR A 126 5.52 -2.07 -10.79
N THR A 127 6.75 -2.32 -10.35
CA THR A 127 7.37 -3.64 -10.38
C THR A 127 6.52 -4.65 -9.62
N LYS A 128 6.18 -5.76 -10.25
CA LYS A 128 5.30 -6.82 -9.74
C LYS A 128 3.84 -6.43 -9.43
N LEU A 129 3.42 -5.20 -9.70
CA LEU A 129 2.04 -4.78 -9.45
C LEU A 129 1.03 -5.72 -10.14
N HIS A 130 1.21 -5.97 -11.42
CA HIS A 130 0.35 -6.87 -12.19
C HIS A 130 0.41 -8.32 -11.69
N ASP A 131 1.58 -8.76 -11.20
CA ASP A 131 1.78 -10.15 -10.76
C ASP A 131 1.08 -10.45 -9.45
N VAL A 132 1.03 -9.48 -8.53
CA VAL A 132 0.42 -9.67 -7.20
C VAL A 132 -1.06 -9.28 -7.16
N THR A 133 -1.54 -8.48 -8.11
CA THR A 133 -2.93 -8.03 -8.19
C THR A 133 -3.69 -8.78 -9.29
N GLN A 134 -4.70 -9.55 -8.91
CA GLN A 134 -5.56 -10.27 -9.85
C GLN A 134 -6.75 -9.40 -10.30
N PRO A 135 -7.44 -9.73 -11.43
CA PRO A 135 -8.74 -9.14 -11.72
C PRO A 135 -9.72 -9.33 -10.56
N LEU A 136 -10.65 -8.39 -10.36
CA LEU A 136 -11.58 -8.45 -9.22
C LEU A 136 -12.56 -9.62 -9.28
N ASP A 137 -12.84 -10.16 -10.47
CA ASP A 137 -13.67 -11.34 -10.68
C ASP A 137 -12.92 -12.66 -10.51
N ASP A 138 -11.61 -12.61 -10.30
CA ASP A 138 -10.81 -13.79 -9.99
C ASP A 138 -10.94 -14.14 -8.50
N PRO A 139 -11.36 -15.37 -8.14
CA PRO A 139 -11.45 -15.78 -6.73
C PRO A 139 -10.12 -15.73 -5.97
N ALA A 140 -8.99 -15.70 -6.67
CA ALA A 140 -7.67 -15.52 -6.08
C ALA A 140 -7.38 -14.06 -5.67
N ASN A 141 -8.22 -13.11 -6.11
CA ASN A 141 -8.10 -11.71 -5.70
C ASN A 141 -8.50 -11.55 -4.24
N GLY A 142 -7.62 -10.96 -3.44
CA GLY A 142 -7.89 -10.71 -2.02
C GLY A 142 -9.03 -9.71 -1.76
N CYS A 143 -9.38 -8.89 -2.74
CA CYS A 143 -10.48 -7.93 -2.66
C CYS A 143 -11.80 -8.48 -3.20
N TYR A 144 -11.85 -9.73 -3.64
CA TYR A 144 -13.02 -10.36 -4.28
C TYR A 144 -14.30 -10.28 -3.43
N ALA A 145 -14.17 -10.39 -2.12
CA ALA A 145 -15.30 -10.43 -1.18
C ALA A 145 -15.49 -9.13 -0.37
N ALA A 146 -14.82 -8.05 -0.72
CA ALA A 146 -14.77 -6.83 0.09
C ALA A 146 -15.98 -5.88 -0.12
N TRP A 147 -17.05 -6.33 -0.82
CA TRP A 147 -18.30 -5.59 -1.05
C TRP A 147 -19.51 -6.51 -1.25
#